data_a0419531b93443011ecd168038b13eaa
#
_entry.id   a0419531b93443011ecd168038b13eaa
#
_cell.length_a   1.000
_cell.length_b   1.000
_cell.length_c   1.000
_cell.angle_alpha   90.00
_cell.angle_beta   90.00
_cell.angle_gamma   90.00
#
_symmetry.space_group_name_H-M   'P 1'
#
loop_
_entity.id
_entity.type
_entity.pdbx_description
1 polymer ?
#
loop_
_entity_poly.entity_id
_entity_poly.type
_entity_poly.pdbx_seq_one_letter_code
_entity_poly.pdbx_strand_id
1 'polypeptide(L)'
;MRILVVLPSTSPSDRGPATLGPRAAILKNLRSMNTQPECDGGDILYGPGIEFQLAPNQDPVVQMILVVSDEDIGWLVIERIGRTLKWKFVDINTGDELVLSTN
;
A
#
# COMPACT_ATOMS: atom_id res chain seq x y z
N MET A 1 0.96 -13.79 -10.53
CA MET A 1 0.88 -12.37 -10.15
C MET A 1 -0.42 -12.12 -9.40
N ARG A 2 -0.35 -11.42 -8.30
CA ARG A 2 -1.52 -11.09 -7.51
C ARG A 2 -1.67 -9.58 -7.44
N ILE A 3 -2.91 -9.09 -7.53
CA ILE A 3 -3.19 -7.66 -7.47
C ILE A 3 -4.10 -7.39 -6.29
N LEU A 4 -3.68 -6.43 -5.44
CA LEU A 4 -4.40 -6.07 -4.24
C LEU A 4 -4.73 -4.58 -4.26
N VAL A 5 -5.80 -4.21 -3.57
CA VAL A 5 -6.12 -2.80 -3.33
C VAL A 5 -5.70 -2.47 -1.90
N VAL A 6 -4.97 -1.38 -1.73
CA VAL A 6 -4.53 -0.89 -0.42
C VAL A 6 -5.52 0.15 0.06
N LEU A 7 -6.09 -0.09 1.23
CA LEU A 7 -7.11 0.77 1.82
C LEU A 7 -6.75 1.14 3.25
N PRO A 8 -7.30 2.25 3.78
CA PRO A 8 -7.15 2.57 5.20
C PRO A 8 -7.82 1.49 6.05
N SER A 9 -7.21 1.12 7.16
CA SER A 9 -7.77 0.12 8.06
C SER A 9 -8.81 0.69 9.01
N THR A 10 -8.90 2.03 9.12
CA THR A 10 -9.85 2.69 10.00
C THR A 10 -11.16 2.93 9.27
N SER A 11 -12.27 2.83 10.02
CA SER A 11 -13.58 3.15 9.46
C SER A 11 -13.69 4.65 9.18
N PRO A 12 -14.52 5.05 8.20
CA PRO A 12 -14.80 6.46 8.00
C PRO A 12 -15.29 7.11 9.27
N SER A 13 -14.76 8.28 9.60
CA SER A 13 -15.15 9.02 10.79
C SER A 13 -16.02 10.20 10.40
N ASP A 14 -16.59 10.86 11.43
CA ASP A 14 -17.40 12.07 11.22
C ASP A 14 -16.61 13.21 10.60
N ARG A 15 -15.30 13.09 10.55
CA ARG A 15 -14.40 14.10 9.97
C ARG A 15 -14.18 13.92 8.48
N GLY A 16 -14.89 12.99 7.84
CA GLY A 16 -14.80 12.74 6.43
C GLY A 16 -14.29 11.33 6.12
N PRO A 17 -14.07 11.01 4.85
CA PRO A 17 -13.64 9.66 4.46
C PRO A 17 -12.23 9.37 4.96
N ALA A 18 -12.01 8.11 5.31
CA ALA A 18 -10.68 7.66 5.71
C ALA A 18 -9.73 7.70 4.52
N THR A 19 -8.49 8.10 4.75
CA THR A 19 -7.44 8.13 3.72
C THR A 19 -6.22 7.40 4.23
N LEU A 20 -5.30 7.05 3.29
CA LEU A 20 -4.02 6.47 3.66
C LEU A 20 -3.08 7.54 4.22
N GLY A 21 -3.32 8.79 3.90
CA GLY A 21 -2.56 9.92 4.40
C GLY A 21 -2.05 10.84 3.30
N PRO A 22 -1.32 11.90 3.68
CA PRO A 22 -0.73 12.80 2.70
C PRO A 22 0.26 12.05 1.82
N ARG A 23 0.27 12.38 0.54
CA ARG A 23 1.14 11.70 -0.43
C ARG A 23 2.61 11.74 -0.03
N ALA A 24 3.11 12.88 0.43
CA ALA A 24 4.50 13.00 0.86
C ALA A 24 4.84 12.07 2.02
N ALA A 25 3.94 11.91 2.97
CA ALA A 25 4.15 11.03 4.12
C ALA A 25 4.19 9.57 3.68
N ILE A 26 3.32 9.17 2.75
CA ILE A 26 3.29 7.81 2.23
C ILE A 26 4.59 7.49 1.50
N LEU A 27 5.05 8.39 0.64
CA LEU A 27 6.30 8.20 -0.09
C LEU A 27 7.49 8.08 0.86
N LYS A 28 7.52 8.92 1.90
CA LYS A 28 8.59 8.88 2.90
C LYS A 28 8.58 7.56 3.68
N ASN A 29 7.40 7.11 4.11
CA ASN A 29 7.28 5.87 4.87
C ASN A 29 7.67 4.65 4.05
N LEU A 30 7.23 4.59 2.79
CA LEU A 30 7.57 3.46 1.93
C LEU A 30 9.05 3.47 1.55
N ARG A 31 9.64 4.65 1.39
CA ARG A 31 11.07 4.75 1.12
C ARG A 31 11.88 4.16 2.26
N SER A 32 11.45 4.37 3.50
CA SER A 32 12.13 3.79 4.67
C SER A 32 12.03 2.27 4.70
N MET A 33 11.13 1.69 3.90
CA MET A 33 10.94 0.24 3.78
C MET A 33 11.41 -0.30 2.43
N ASN A 34 12.39 0.37 1.82
CA ASN A 34 13.01 -0.06 0.56
C ASN A 34 12.03 -0.04 -0.63
N THR A 35 11.01 0.78 -0.56
CA THR A 35 9.99 0.87 -1.61
C THR A 35 9.92 2.33 -2.08
N GLN A 36 10.36 2.57 -3.31
CA GLN A 36 10.49 3.94 -3.81
C GLN A 36 10.33 3.98 -5.33
N PRO A 37 10.02 5.16 -5.90
CA PRO A 37 9.93 5.29 -7.35
C PRO A 37 11.32 5.25 -7.99
N GLU A 38 11.37 4.84 -9.25
CA GLU A 38 12.61 4.86 -10.02
C GLU A 38 13.11 6.29 -10.25
N CYS A 39 12.16 7.20 -10.46
CA CYS A 39 12.45 8.62 -10.70
C CYS A 39 11.70 9.46 -9.70
N ASP A 40 12.26 10.60 -9.32
CA ASP A 40 11.58 11.54 -8.44
C ASP A 40 10.23 11.95 -9.04
N GLY A 41 9.19 11.93 -8.23
CA GLY A 41 7.85 12.30 -8.67
C GLY A 41 7.09 11.20 -9.39
N GLY A 42 7.65 10.00 -9.51
CA GLY A 42 6.96 8.88 -10.14
C GLY A 42 5.76 8.40 -9.34
N ASP A 43 4.76 7.87 -10.05
CA ASP A 43 3.53 7.35 -9.43
C ASP A 43 3.61 5.84 -9.14
N ILE A 44 4.67 5.20 -9.56
CA ILE A 44 4.89 3.77 -9.33
C ILE A 44 6.10 3.60 -8.43
N LEU A 45 5.91 2.89 -7.31
CA LEU A 45 6.97 2.62 -6.35
C LEU A 45 7.34 1.14 -6.39
N TYR A 46 8.62 0.86 -6.43
CA TYR A 46 9.13 -0.51 -6.52
C TYR A 46 9.78 -0.94 -5.22
N GLY A 47 9.38 -2.10 -4.73
CA GLY A 47 9.98 -2.73 -3.58
C GLY A 47 10.30 -4.20 -3.87
N PRO A 48 10.91 -4.92 -2.92
CA PRO A 48 11.25 -6.32 -3.13
C PRO A 48 10.00 -7.18 -3.36
N GLY A 49 9.83 -7.68 -4.57
CA GLY A 49 8.69 -8.53 -4.96
C GLY A 49 7.35 -7.84 -5.06
N ILE A 50 7.32 -6.50 -4.96
CA ILE A 50 6.06 -5.74 -5.01
C ILE A 50 6.22 -4.44 -5.80
N GLU A 51 5.06 -3.90 -6.19
CA GLU A 51 4.99 -2.62 -6.88
C GLU A 51 3.70 -1.91 -6.43
N PHE A 52 3.83 -0.66 -5.97
CA PHE A 52 2.66 0.17 -5.64
C PHE A 52 2.38 1.12 -6.78
N GLN A 53 1.11 1.26 -7.15
CA GLN A 53 0.68 2.19 -8.18
C GLN A 53 -0.28 3.20 -7.56
N LEU A 54 0.10 4.47 -7.59
CA LEU A 54 -0.69 5.56 -7.04
C LEU A 54 -1.40 6.30 -8.17
N ALA A 55 -2.59 6.82 -7.87
CA ALA A 55 -3.28 7.70 -8.82
C ALA A 55 -2.48 9.01 -8.97
N PRO A 56 -2.26 9.48 -10.19
CA PRO A 56 -1.51 10.73 -10.39
C PRO A 56 -2.17 11.90 -9.68
N ASN A 57 -1.35 12.70 -9.02
CA ASN A 57 -1.78 13.93 -8.34
C ASN A 57 -2.83 13.75 -7.24
N GLN A 58 -3.05 12.53 -6.77
CA GLN A 58 -3.97 12.31 -5.66
C GLN A 58 -3.28 12.61 -4.33
N ASP A 59 -3.84 13.57 -3.59
CA ASP A 59 -3.33 13.97 -2.28
C ASP A 59 -4.47 14.60 -1.47
N PRO A 60 -4.86 14.02 -0.34
CA PRO A 60 -4.32 12.81 0.28
C PRO A 60 -4.61 11.56 -0.55
N VAL A 61 -3.80 10.54 -0.34
CA VAL A 61 -3.97 9.27 -1.06
C VAL A 61 -5.09 8.48 -0.41
N VAL A 62 -6.09 8.11 -1.20
CA VAL A 62 -7.26 7.38 -0.70
C VAL A 62 -7.04 5.87 -0.80
N GLN A 63 -6.44 5.43 -1.89
CA GLN A 63 -6.18 4.01 -2.11
C GLN A 63 -5.02 3.86 -3.09
N MET A 64 -4.42 2.67 -3.11
CA MET A 64 -3.35 2.35 -4.06
C MET A 64 -3.57 0.95 -4.60
N ILE A 65 -2.96 0.66 -5.74
CA ILE A 65 -2.91 -0.69 -6.28
C ILE A 65 -1.57 -1.29 -5.90
N LEU A 66 -1.58 -2.52 -5.42
CA LEU A 66 -0.37 -3.26 -5.09
C LEU A 66 -0.27 -4.50 -5.96
N VAL A 67 0.78 -4.58 -6.76
CA VAL A 67 1.05 -5.76 -7.60
C VAL A 67 2.12 -6.58 -6.90
N VAL A 68 1.84 -7.87 -6.67
CA VAL A 68 2.79 -8.80 -6.08
C VAL A 68 3.40 -9.61 -7.22
N SER A 69 4.68 -9.33 -7.53
CA SER A 69 5.38 -10.03 -8.61
C SER A 69 6.11 -11.27 -8.12
N ASP A 70 6.51 -11.29 -6.86
CA ASP A 70 7.14 -12.45 -6.21
C ASP A 70 6.48 -12.62 -4.85
N GLU A 71 5.65 -13.66 -4.72
CA GLU A 71 4.87 -13.84 -3.50
C GLU A 71 5.73 -14.23 -2.29
N ASP A 72 6.82 -14.94 -2.49
CA ASP A 72 7.68 -15.35 -1.39
C ASP A 72 8.34 -14.14 -0.72
N ILE A 73 8.96 -13.29 -1.53
CA ILE A 73 9.63 -12.09 -1.02
C ILE A 73 8.61 -11.00 -0.68
N GLY A 74 7.65 -10.79 -1.58
CA GLY A 74 6.66 -9.72 -1.46
C GLY A 74 5.78 -9.88 -0.22
N TRP A 75 5.44 -11.11 0.14
CA TRP A 75 4.60 -11.36 1.30
C TRP A 75 5.20 -10.82 2.60
N LEU A 76 6.50 -11.02 2.79
CA LEU A 76 7.19 -10.50 3.97
C LEU A 76 7.16 -8.98 4.02
N VAL A 77 7.32 -8.35 2.86
CA VAL A 77 7.27 -6.89 2.76
C VAL A 77 5.86 -6.37 3.04
N ILE A 78 4.84 -7.05 2.50
CA ILE A 78 3.44 -6.68 2.73
C ILE A 78 3.08 -6.77 4.20
N GLU A 79 3.48 -7.83 4.88
CA GLU A 79 3.23 -7.98 6.32
C GLU A 79 3.87 -6.85 7.11
N ARG A 80 5.11 -6.53 6.80
CA ARG A 80 5.83 -5.46 7.48
C ARG A 80 5.16 -4.11 7.29
N ILE A 81 4.81 -3.78 6.05
CA ILE A 81 4.14 -2.53 5.72
C ILE A 81 2.78 -2.45 6.40
N GLY A 82 2.00 -3.52 6.31
CA GLY A 82 0.67 -3.55 6.90
C GLY A 82 0.68 -3.36 8.41
N ARG A 83 1.63 -3.97 9.10
CA ARG A 83 1.76 -3.81 10.55
C ARG A 83 2.22 -2.42 10.93
N THR A 84 3.19 -1.88 10.19
CA THR A 84 3.79 -0.59 10.51
C THR A 84 2.85 0.57 10.22
N LEU A 85 2.20 0.54 9.04
CA LEU A 85 1.36 1.63 8.58
C LEU A 85 -0.12 1.41 8.84
N LYS A 86 -0.49 0.22 9.31
CA LYS A 86 -1.88 -0.12 9.65
C LYS A 86 -2.80 -0.03 8.43
N TRP A 87 -2.32 -0.52 7.29
CA TRP A 87 -3.11 -0.56 6.07
C TRP A 87 -3.80 -1.91 5.92
N LYS A 88 -4.84 -1.91 5.09
CA LYS A 88 -5.66 -3.07 4.78
C LYS A 88 -5.44 -3.42 3.30
N PHE A 89 -5.33 -4.71 3.01
CA PHE A 89 -5.10 -5.19 1.65
C PHE A 89 -6.24 -6.11 1.23
N VAL A 90 -6.85 -5.83 0.08
CA VAL A 90 -7.99 -6.60 -0.43
C VAL A 90 -7.64 -7.16 -1.79
N ASP A 91 -7.80 -8.48 -1.96
CA ASP A 91 -7.56 -9.14 -3.25
C ASP A 91 -8.68 -8.77 -4.22
N ILE A 92 -8.33 -8.19 -5.37
CA ILE A 92 -9.34 -7.72 -6.32
C ILE A 92 -10.08 -8.85 -7.02
N ASN A 93 -9.51 -10.04 -7.07
CA ASN A 93 -10.16 -11.19 -7.73
C ASN A 93 -11.20 -11.86 -6.85
N THR A 94 -10.98 -11.90 -5.55
CA THR A 94 -11.86 -12.58 -4.60
C THR A 94 -12.66 -11.63 -3.74
N GLY A 95 -12.20 -10.39 -3.59
CA GLY A 95 -12.81 -9.42 -2.67
C GLY A 95 -12.46 -9.66 -1.21
N ASP A 96 -11.60 -10.63 -0.93
CA ASP A 96 -11.23 -10.98 0.44
C ASP A 96 -10.10 -10.12 0.96
N GLU A 97 -10.20 -9.72 2.21
CA GLU A 97 -9.13 -9.01 2.89
C GLU A 97 -8.05 -9.99 3.31
N LEU A 98 -6.78 -9.61 3.10
CA LEU A 98 -5.67 -10.44 3.57
C LEU A 98 -5.58 -10.39 5.09
N VAL A 99 -5.41 -11.56 5.69
CA VAL A 99 -5.19 -11.66 7.12
C VAL A 99 -3.69 -11.65 7.37
N LEU A 100 -3.21 -10.58 8.02
CA LEU A 100 -1.80 -10.44 8.33
C LEU A 100 -1.52 -11.07 9.70
N SER A 101 -0.31 -11.62 9.85
CA SER A 101 0.11 -12.19 11.12
C SER A 101 0.17 -11.07 12.18
N THR A 102 -0.38 -11.34 13.37
CA THR A 102 -0.45 -10.36 14.45
C THR A 102 0.63 -10.55 15.51
N ASN A 103 1.52 -11.48 15.33
CA ASN A 103 2.58 -11.74 16.30
C ASN A 103 3.75 -10.81 16.19
#